data_417c11baf571f1e0ea372bc7806f6d4b
#
_entry.id   417c11baf571f1e0ea372bc7806f6d4b
#
_cell.length_a   1.000
_cell.length_b   1.000
_cell.length_c   1.000
_cell.angle_alpha   90.00
_cell.angle_beta   90.00
_cell.angle_gamma   90.00
#
_symmetry.space_group_name_H-M   'P 1'
#
loop_
_entity.id
_entity.type
_entity.pdbx_description
1 polymer ?
#
loop_
_entity_poly.entity_id
_entity_poly.type
_entity_poly.pdbx_seq_one_letter_code
_entity_poly.pdbx_strand_id
1 'polypeptide(L)'
;MRVLIVDDEYDIRRVLRLVLENEGYEVVERADGLEAVEYLKEDASIDLCVMDIMMPVMSGIEAARKIREFSSVPVLFLTARSFDSDKETAYASGGDDYLVKPFSTRELLMKVDALTRRYNSYGAKGSGASSGAKLVGGVLVNLDTRTVIKNGVLVELRDKEFEVLAYLINNRGRTVSSDELYEAVWGEMPLPSSGNNVTVHILNLRRRLEDNPSSPKAIRTVWGKGYQVD
;
A
#
# COMPACT_ATOMS: atom_id res chain seq x y z
N MET A 1 16.72 -9.14 -2.49
CA MET A 1 15.32 -8.70 -2.64
C MET A 1 14.97 -8.71 -4.11
N ARG A 2 13.77 -9.20 -4.41
CA ARG A 2 13.31 -9.39 -5.78
C ARG A 2 12.22 -8.38 -6.12
N VAL A 3 12.42 -7.63 -7.19
CA VAL A 3 11.49 -6.60 -7.67
C VAL A 3 10.94 -7.01 -9.02
N LEU A 4 9.62 -7.03 -9.15
CA LEU A 4 8.94 -7.21 -10.44
C LEU A 4 8.71 -5.84 -11.07
N ILE A 5 9.22 -5.64 -12.27
CA ILE A 5 8.95 -4.46 -13.10
C ILE A 5 7.92 -4.83 -14.16
N VAL A 6 6.89 -4.01 -14.29
CA VAL A 6 5.82 -4.19 -15.29
C VAL A 6 5.57 -2.87 -16.02
N ASP A 7 5.94 -2.82 -17.28
CA ASP A 7 5.77 -1.66 -18.16
C ASP A 7 5.80 -2.16 -19.61
N ASP A 8 4.97 -1.67 -20.50
CA ASP A 8 4.95 -2.13 -21.89
C ASP A 8 6.12 -1.57 -22.70
N GLU A 9 6.71 -0.44 -22.28
CA GLU A 9 7.87 0.17 -22.92
C GLU A 9 9.18 -0.54 -22.52
N TYR A 10 9.82 -1.22 -23.48
CA TYR A 10 11.09 -1.93 -23.27
C TYR A 10 12.19 -1.02 -22.70
N ASP A 11 12.30 0.23 -23.19
CA ASP A 11 13.36 1.14 -22.75
C ASP A 11 13.15 1.58 -21.28
N ILE A 12 11.92 1.74 -20.86
CA ILE A 12 11.59 2.05 -19.45
C ILE A 12 11.97 0.85 -18.56
N ARG A 13 11.58 -0.38 -18.93
CA ARG A 13 11.98 -1.57 -18.18
C ARG A 13 13.49 -1.69 -18.06
N ARG A 14 14.22 -1.45 -19.15
CA ARG A 14 15.69 -1.50 -19.18
C ARG A 14 16.32 -0.48 -18.23
N VAL A 15 15.81 0.76 -18.21
CA VAL A 15 16.31 1.80 -17.31
C VAL A 15 16.03 1.45 -15.86
N LEU A 16 14.80 1.02 -15.55
CA LEU A 16 14.41 0.61 -14.20
C LEU A 16 15.27 -0.57 -13.71
N ARG A 17 15.49 -1.58 -14.58
CA ARG A 17 16.35 -2.72 -14.28
C ARG A 17 17.76 -2.26 -13.91
N LEU A 18 18.41 -1.46 -14.77
CA LEU A 18 19.77 -0.99 -14.53
C LEU A 18 19.90 -0.24 -13.19
N VAL A 19 18.91 0.61 -12.88
CA VAL A 19 18.89 1.36 -11.63
C VAL A 19 18.76 0.43 -10.42
N LEU A 20 17.83 -0.51 -10.47
CA LEU A 20 17.56 -1.40 -9.34
C LEU A 20 18.66 -2.46 -9.14
N GLU A 21 19.19 -3.03 -10.23
CA GLU A 21 20.29 -4.00 -10.15
C GLU A 21 21.57 -3.35 -9.60
N ASN A 22 21.86 -2.08 -9.92
CA ASN A 22 22.97 -1.34 -9.34
C ASN A 22 22.86 -1.15 -7.81
N GLU A 23 21.65 -1.15 -7.27
CA GLU A 23 21.38 -1.10 -5.83
C GLU A 23 21.26 -2.51 -5.20
N GLY A 24 21.55 -3.56 -5.97
CA GLY A 24 21.59 -4.94 -5.48
C GLY A 24 20.24 -5.65 -5.43
N TYR A 25 19.21 -5.14 -6.10
CA TYR A 25 17.94 -5.83 -6.27
C TYR A 25 18.03 -6.87 -7.39
N GLU A 26 17.39 -8.00 -7.19
CA GLU A 26 17.13 -8.97 -8.26
C GLU A 26 15.87 -8.53 -9.03
N VAL A 27 15.96 -8.37 -10.33
CA VAL A 27 14.88 -7.79 -11.13
C VAL A 27 14.27 -8.84 -12.07
N VAL A 28 12.94 -8.92 -12.05
CA VAL A 28 12.13 -9.67 -12.98
C VAL A 28 11.29 -8.69 -13.81
N GLU A 29 11.12 -8.94 -15.11
CA GLU A 29 10.35 -8.07 -15.99
C GLU A 29 9.13 -8.76 -16.57
N ARG A 30 8.06 -7.98 -16.74
CA ARG A 30 6.87 -8.36 -17.53
C ARG A 30 6.43 -7.18 -18.38
N ALA A 31 5.79 -7.46 -19.50
CA ALA A 31 5.43 -6.44 -20.48
C ALA A 31 4.00 -5.93 -20.34
N ASP A 32 3.15 -6.62 -19.59
CA ASP A 32 1.78 -6.20 -19.33
C ASP A 32 1.24 -6.70 -17.99
N GLY A 33 0.05 -6.20 -17.63
CA GLY A 33 -0.59 -6.55 -16.35
C GLY A 33 -1.04 -7.99 -16.25
N LEU A 34 -1.37 -8.65 -17.37
CA LEU A 34 -1.79 -10.05 -17.38
C LEU A 34 -0.60 -10.96 -17.04
N GLU A 35 0.52 -10.77 -17.72
CA GLU A 35 1.76 -11.50 -17.43
C GLU A 35 2.21 -11.31 -15.96
N ALA A 36 2.04 -10.10 -15.42
CA ALA A 36 2.36 -9.82 -14.02
C ALA A 36 1.48 -10.61 -13.05
N VAL A 37 0.16 -10.66 -13.29
CA VAL A 37 -0.78 -11.43 -12.48
C VAL A 37 -0.48 -12.92 -12.52
N GLU A 38 -0.21 -13.48 -13.70
CA GLU A 38 0.13 -14.89 -13.89
C GLU A 38 1.44 -15.23 -13.16
N TYR A 39 2.46 -14.41 -13.35
CA TYR A 39 3.75 -14.63 -12.70
C TYR A 39 3.66 -14.60 -11.17
N LEU A 40 2.94 -13.62 -10.59
CA LEU A 40 2.79 -13.51 -9.14
C LEU A 40 1.95 -14.62 -8.50
N LYS A 41 1.12 -15.32 -9.30
CA LYS A 41 0.43 -16.54 -8.84
C LYS A 41 1.37 -17.73 -8.70
N GLU A 42 2.38 -17.81 -9.57
CA GLU A 42 3.34 -18.91 -9.61
C GLU A 42 4.53 -18.66 -8.66
N ASP A 43 4.93 -17.42 -8.48
CA ASP A 43 6.11 -17.04 -7.71
C ASP A 43 5.77 -15.99 -6.63
N ALA A 44 5.61 -16.46 -5.41
CA ALA A 44 5.36 -15.62 -4.23
C ALA A 44 6.62 -14.94 -3.66
N SER A 45 7.80 -15.09 -4.30
CA SER A 45 9.07 -14.57 -3.78
C SER A 45 9.35 -13.11 -4.18
N ILE A 46 8.40 -12.44 -4.81
CA ILE A 46 8.51 -11.01 -5.15
C ILE A 46 8.24 -10.16 -3.92
N ASP A 47 9.18 -9.27 -3.62
CA ASP A 47 9.14 -8.37 -2.46
C ASP A 47 8.48 -7.01 -2.79
N LEU A 48 8.46 -6.60 -4.07
CA LEU A 48 7.85 -5.36 -4.56
C LEU A 48 7.50 -5.48 -6.04
N CYS A 49 6.37 -4.90 -6.43
CA CYS A 49 5.99 -4.71 -7.83
C CYS A 49 6.05 -3.22 -8.19
N VAL A 50 6.84 -2.85 -9.21
CA VAL A 50 6.86 -1.51 -9.83
C VAL A 50 6.08 -1.64 -11.13
N MET A 51 4.95 -0.94 -11.26
CA MET A 51 3.98 -1.21 -12.32
C MET A 51 3.49 0.06 -12.99
N ASP A 52 3.60 0.14 -14.31
CA ASP A 52 2.96 1.22 -15.06
C ASP A 52 1.42 1.09 -15.00
N ILE A 53 0.74 2.23 -14.95
CA ILE A 53 -0.73 2.25 -14.95
C ILE A 53 -1.28 1.98 -16.35
N MET A 54 -0.68 2.59 -17.36
CA MET A 54 -1.22 2.62 -18.72
C MET A 54 -0.52 1.58 -19.59
N MET A 55 -1.01 0.34 -19.58
CA MET A 55 -0.48 -0.75 -20.39
C MET A 55 -1.57 -1.37 -21.27
N PRO A 56 -1.22 -1.92 -22.45
CA PRO A 56 -2.12 -2.69 -23.28
C PRO A 56 -2.52 -3.99 -22.58
N VAL A 57 -3.53 -4.67 -23.12
CA VAL A 57 -4.07 -5.97 -22.65
C VAL A 57 -4.74 -5.86 -21.29
N MET A 58 -3.99 -5.48 -20.25
CA MET A 58 -4.49 -5.25 -18.89
C MET A 58 -3.75 -4.08 -18.27
N SER A 59 -4.51 -3.06 -17.84
CA SER A 59 -3.96 -1.90 -17.14
C SER A 59 -3.34 -2.30 -15.80
N GLY A 60 -2.36 -1.51 -15.32
CA GLY A 60 -1.75 -1.73 -14.02
C GLY A 60 -2.77 -1.70 -12.87
N ILE A 61 -3.80 -0.86 -12.98
CA ILE A 61 -4.89 -0.77 -12.02
C ILE A 61 -5.68 -2.08 -11.94
N GLU A 62 -6.05 -2.64 -13.09
CA GLU A 62 -6.77 -3.92 -13.15
C GLU A 62 -5.89 -5.07 -12.66
N ALA A 63 -4.61 -5.07 -13.04
CA ALA A 63 -3.64 -6.05 -12.58
C ALA A 63 -3.48 -6.01 -11.04
N ALA A 64 -3.28 -4.82 -10.46
CA ALA A 64 -3.16 -4.67 -9.02
C ALA A 64 -4.42 -5.17 -8.29
N ARG A 65 -5.61 -4.87 -8.79
CA ARG A 65 -6.86 -5.37 -8.20
C ARG A 65 -6.89 -6.90 -8.19
N LYS A 66 -6.50 -7.56 -9.29
CA LYS A 66 -6.43 -9.03 -9.36
C LYS A 66 -5.34 -9.60 -8.45
N ILE A 67 -4.17 -8.95 -8.40
CA ILE A 67 -3.07 -9.34 -7.51
C ILE A 67 -3.54 -9.32 -6.06
N ARG A 68 -4.35 -8.33 -5.67
CA ARG A 68 -4.87 -8.21 -4.29
C ARG A 68 -5.87 -9.30 -3.90
N GLU A 69 -6.36 -10.10 -4.82
CA GLU A 69 -7.20 -11.27 -4.50
C GLU A 69 -6.38 -12.41 -3.88
N PHE A 70 -5.06 -12.47 -4.12
CA PHE A 70 -4.19 -13.56 -3.67
C PHE A 70 -2.84 -13.13 -3.10
N SER A 71 -2.44 -11.85 -3.19
CA SER A 71 -1.15 -11.36 -2.72
C SER A 71 -1.23 -9.98 -2.08
N SER A 72 -0.44 -9.77 -1.03
CA SER A 72 -0.24 -8.47 -0.36
C SER A 72 1.07 -7.78 -0.80
N VAL A 73 1.75 -8.28 -1.85
CA VAL A 73 3.00 -7.68 -2.35
C VAL A 73 2.81 -6.18 -2.58
N PRO A 74 3.72 -5.32 -2.09
CA PRO A 74 3.63 -3.87 -2.31
C PRO A 74 3.63 -3.54 -3.79
N VAL A 75 2.80 -2.57 -4.20
CA VAL A 75 2.74 -2.08 -5.59
C VAL A 75 3.03 -0.60 -5.62
N LEU A 76 4.14 -0.23 -6.28
CA LEU A 76 4.49 1.13 -6.65
C LEU A 76 4.01 1.39 -8.07
N PHE A 77 3.03 2.28 -8.23
CA PHE A 77 2.59 2.66 -9.57
C PHE A 77 3.48 3.71 -10.20
N LEU A 78 3.78 3.54 -11.50
CA LEU A 78 4.31 4.58 -12.37
C LEU A 78 3.15 5.23 -13.10
N THR A 79 3.07 6.56 -13.13
CA THR A 79 1.96 7.29 -13.75
C THR A 79 2.41 8.52 -14.50
N ALA A 80 1.74 8.86 -15.61
CA ALA A 80 1.93 10.13 -16.28
C ALA A 80 1.22 11.27 -15.50
N ARG A 81 1.76 12.47 -15.54
CA ARG A 81 1.35 13.64 -14.73
C ARG A 81 -0.09 14.14 -14.93
N SER A 82 -0.82 13.61 -15.90
CA SER A 82 -2.06 14.21 -16.41
C SER A 82 -3.36 13.72 -15.75
N PHE A 83 -3.30 12.88 -14.71
CA PHE A 83 -4.53 12.24 -14.20
C PHE A 83 -4.66 12.33 -12.69
N ASP A 84 -5.20 13.45 -12.18
CA ASP A 84 -5.64 13.52 -10.78
C ASP A 84 -6.79 12.52 -10.50
N SER A 85 -7.63 12.22 -11.51
CA SER A 85 -8.65 11.19 -11.45
C SER A 85 -8.08 9.76 -11.35
N ASP A 86 -6.91 9.50 -11.96
CA ASP A 86 -6.32 8.16 -11.95
C ASP A 86 -5.58 7.84 -10.65
N LYS A 87 -5.09 8.87 -9.94
CA LYS A 87 -4.50 8.68 -8.60
C LYS A 87 -5.55 8.13 -7.61
N GLU A 88 -6.75 8.70 -7.60
CA GLU A 88 -7.84 8.20 -6.75
C GLU A 88 -8.21 6.75 -7.10
N THR A 89 -8.26 6.43 -8.40
CA THR A 89 -8.54 5.10 -8.89
C THR A 89 -7.40 4.14 -8.60
N ALA A 90 -6.13 4.57 -8.72
CA ALA A 90 -4.95 3.77 -8.43
C ALA A 90 -4.85 3.38 -6.95
N TYR A 91 -5.10 4.31 -6.04
CA TYR A 91 -5.17 3.98 -4.60
C TYR A 91 -6.36 3.09 -4.25
N ALA A 92 -7.53 3.34 -4.86
CA ALA A 92 -8.71 2.50 -4.66
C ALA A 92 -8.51 1.06 -5.16
N SER A 93 -7.68 0.86 -6.19
CA SER A 93 -7.43 -0.44 -6.81
C SER A 93 -6.35 -1.27 -6.13
N GLY A 94 -5.60 -0.71 -5.17
CA GLY A 94 -4.65 -1.50 -4.40
C GLY A 94 -3.19 -1.14 -4.49
N GLY A 95 -2.84 0.01 -5.08
CA GLY A 95 -1.48 0.55 -5.00
C GLY A 95 -1.14 1.01 -3.59
N ASP A 96 0.12 0.86 -3.20
CA ASP A 96 0.63 1.29 -1.91
C ASP A 96 1.27 2.68 -2.02
N ASP A 97 1.85 3.01 -3.18
CA ASP A 97 2.40 4.32 -3.49
C ASP A 97 2.42 4.56 -5.01
N TYR A 98 2.71 5.77 -5.44
CA TYR A 98 2.85 6.12 -6.85
C TYR A 98 4.09 6.99 -7.11
N LEU A 99 4.59 6.95 -8.35
CA LEU A 99 5.71 7.76 -8.83
C LEU A 99 5.34 8.37 -10.19
N VAL A 100 5.38 9.69 -10.27
CA VAL A 100 4.96 10.42 -11.47
C VAL A 100 6.09 10.48 -12.49
N LYS A 101 5.83 10.07 -13.74
CA LYS A 101 6.76 10.21 -14.87
C LYS A 101 6.74 11.69 -15.36
N PRO A 102 7.91 12.34 -15.67
CA PRO A 102 9.26 11.81 -15.47
C PRO A 102 9.71 11.91 -14.01
N PHE A 103 10.40 10.90 -13.53
CA PHE A 103 10.94 10.82 -12.18
C PHE A 103 12.47 10.73 -12.20
N SER A 104 13.09 11.13 -11.10
CA SER A 104 14.51 10.92 -10.90
C SER A 104 14.81 9.52 -10.35
N THR A 105 16.02 9.01 -10.63
CA THR A 105 16.54 7.78 -10.04
C THR A 105 16.44 7.81 -8.50
N ARG A 106 16.71 8.96 -7.90
CA ARG A 106 16.65 9.15 -6.46
C ARG A 106 15.22 8.98 -5.91
N GLU A 107 14.21 9.55 -6.58
CA GLU A 107 12.82 9.40 -6.17
C GLU A 107 12.35 7.95 -6.26
N LEU A 108 12.69 7.25 -7.36
CA LEU A 108 12.42 5.82 -7.50
C LEU A 108 13.01 5.03 -6.35
N LEU A 109 14.30 5.18 -6.09
CA LEU A 109 15.01 4.43 -5.05
C LEU A 109 14.47 4.75 -3.65
N MET A 110 14.18 6.01 -3.35
CA MET A 110 13.57 6.37 -2.05
C MET A 110 12.23 5.66 -1.82
N LYS A 111 11.37 5.57 -2.85
CA LYS A 111 10.08 4.90 -2.74
C LYS A 111 10.23 3.38 -2.69
N VAL A 112 11.10 2.81 -3.51
CA VAL A 112 11.44 1.38 -3.49
C VAL A 112 11.97 0.98 -2.11
N ASP A 113 12.95 1.69 -1.56
CA ASP A 113 13.53 1.44 -0.24
C ASP A 113 12.49 1.59 0.88
N ALA A 114 11.59 2.57 0.77
CA ALA A 114 10.55 2.77 1.75
C ALA A 114 9.57 1.60 1.79
N LEU A 115 9.10 1.14 0.62
CA LEU A 115 8.17 0.03 0.50
C LEU A 115 8.82 -1.31 0.88
N THR A 116 10.02 -1.57 0.39
CA THR A 116 10.73 -2.84 0.65
C THR A 116 11.23 -2.98 2.07
N ARG A 117 11.74 -1.92 2.70
CA ARG A 117 12.15 -1.94 4.11
C ARG A 117 10.96 -2.27 5.02
N ARG A 118 9.78 -1.75 4.71
CA ARG A 118 8.55 -2.05 5.41
C ARG A 118 8.18 -3.52 5.25
N TYR A 119 8.15 -4.03 4.03
CA TYR A 119 7.81 -5.43 3.72
C TYR A 119 8.75 -6.42 4.41
N ASN A 120 10.08 -6.17 4.39
CA ASN A 120 11.07 -7.08 5.01
C ASN A 120 11.16 -6.97 6.53
N SER A 121 10.89 -5.80 7.10
CA SER A 121 10.79 -5.70 8.57
C SER A 121 9.66 -6.57 9.11
N TYR A 122 8.76 -7.03 8.26
CA TYR A 122 7.51 -7.70 8.62
C TYR A 122 7.39 -9.15 8.14
N GLY A 123 8.18 -9.56 7.12
CA GLY A 123 8.20 -10.95 6.60
C GLY A 123 9.02 -11.94 7.43
N ALA A 124 9.85 -11.46 8.36
CA ALA A 124 10.72 -12.33 9.16
C ALA A 124 10.20 -12.47 10.59
N LYS A 125 9.64 -13.65 10.86
CA LYS A 125 9.41 -14.28 12.17
C LYS A 125 8.07 -14.01 12.85
N GLY A 126 7.15 -14.93 12.54
CA GLY A 126 6.16 -15.36 13.51
C GLY A 126 6.84 -16.07 14.69
N SER A 127 6.37 -15.78 15.85
CA SER A 127 6.31 -16.47 17.13
C SER A 127 6.84 -15.62 18.28
N GLY A 128 5.93 -15.22 19.12
CA GLY A 128 6.21 -14.63 20.41
C GLY A 128 5.01 -13.82 20.90
N ALA A 129 4.33 -14.31 21.89
CA ALA A 129 3.28 -13.55 22.58
C ALA A 129 3.85 -12.21 23.02
N SER A 130 3.41 -11.13 22.40
CA SER A 130 3.95 -9.81 22.65
C SER A 130 3.01 -8.97 23.51
N SER A 131 3.60 -8.30 24.47
CA SER A 131 2.98 -7.35 25.39
C SER A 131 2.52 -6.03 24.75
N GLY A 132 2.52 -5.93 23.41
CA GLY A 132 2.20 -4.70 22.65
C GLY A 132 0.87 -4.72 21.89
N ALA A 133 0.03 -5.74 22.07
CA ALA A 133 -1.24 -5.82 21.35
C ALA A 133 -2.29 -4.87 21.93
N LYS A 134 -2.92 -4.04 21.08
CA LYS A 134 -3.98 -3.10 21.45
C LYS A 134 -5.32 -3.58 20.89
N LEU A 135 -6.35 -3.56 21.71
CA LEU A 135 -7.72 -3.88 21.28
C LEU A 135 -8.42 -2.61 20.80
N VAL A 136 -8.93 -2.65 19.58
CA VAL A 136 -9.58 -1.54 18.88
C VAL A 136 -10.86 -2.04 18.22
N GLY A 137 -12.02 -1.62 18.69
CA GLY A 137 -13.31 -2.01 18.11
C GLY A 137 -13.55 -3.52 18.01
N GLY A 138 -12.92 -4.33 18.88
CA GLY A 138 -13.00 -5.79 18.85
C GLY A 138 -11.90 -6.45 17.99
N VAL A 139 -10.98 -5.66 17.41
CA VAL A 139 -9.85 -6.13 16.63
C VAL A 139 -8.58 -6.02 17.46
N LEU A 140 -7.78 -7.07 17.51
CA LEU A 140 -6.50 -7.09 18.20
C LEU A 140 -5.39 -6.65 17.22
N VAL A 141 -4.72 -5.54 17.51
CA VAL A 141 -3.66 -4.98 16.68
C VAL A 141 -2.36 -4.98 17.44
N ASN A 142 -1.36 -5.65 16.90
CA ASN A 142 0.00 -5.59 17.41
C ASN A 142 0.83 -4.69 16.50
N LEU A 143 1.28 -3.56 17.03
CA LEU A 143 2.04 -2.56 16.28
C LEU A 143 3.48 -3.01 16.02
N ASP A 144 4.06 -3.82 16.92
CA ASP A 144 5.46 -4.26 16.81
C ASP A 144 5.61 -5.34 15.74
N THR A 145 4.68 -6.31 15.71
CA THR A 145 4.67 -7.40 14.73
C THR A 145 3.81 -7.08 13.51
N ARG A 146 3.16 -5.93 13.47
CA ARG A 146 2.19 -5.48 12.44
C ARG A 146 1.11 -6.52 12.13
N THR A 147 0.69 -7.25 13.14
CA THR A 147 -0.36 -8.24 13.00
C THR A 147 -1.71 -7.69 13.45
N VAL A 148 -2.73 -8.05 12.72
CA VAL A 148 -4.12 -7.69 13.00
C VAL A 148 -4.95 -8.97 13.08
N ILE A 149 -5.63 -9.17 14.19
CA ILE A 149 -6.45 -10.37 14.41
C ILE A 149 -7.88 -9.92 14.70
N LYS A 150 -8.83 -10.43 13.91
CA LYS A 150 -10.26 -10.24 14.11
C LYS A 150 -10.92 -11.58 14.34
N ASN A 151 -11.64 -11.75 15.44
CA ASN A 151 -12.31 -12.99 15.81
C ASN A 151 -11.40 -14.23 15.77
N GLY A 152 -10.12 -14.07 16.17
CA GLY A 152 -9.12 -15.14 16.16
C GLY A 152 -8.49 -15.45 14.80
N VAL A 153 -8.87 -14.73 13.74
CA VAL A 153 -8.35 -14.90 12.37
C VAL A 153 -7.41 -13.74 12.04
N LEU A 154 -6.26 -14.05 11.44
CA LEU A 154 -5.33 -13.05 10.94
C LEU A 154 -5.97 -12.28 9.79
N VAL A 155 -5.94 -10.94 9.87
CA VAL A 155 -6.41 -10.04 8.82
C VAL A 155 -5.19 -9.40 8.17
N GLU A 156 -4.97 -9.72 6.92
CA GLU A 156 -3.91 -9.09 6.13
C GLU A 156 -4.32 -7.67 5.75
N LEU A 157 -3.51 -6.69 6.15
CA LEU A 157 -3.63 -5.30 5.76
C LEU A 157 -2.50 -4.93 4.80
N ARG A 158 -2.78 -4.03 3.88
CA ARG A 158 -1.74 -3.41 3.05
C ARG A 158 -0.87 -2.48 3.90
N ASP A 159 0.34 -2.19 3.44
CA ASP A 159 1.26 -1.34 4.20
C ASP A 159 0.64 0.00 4.59
N LYS A 160 0.06 0.73 3.63
CA LYS A 160 -0.57 2.03 3.92
C LYS A 160 -1.83 1.91 4.77
N GLU A 161 -2.60 0.84 4.62
CA GLU A 161 -3.74 0.55 5.50
C GLU A 161 -3.26 0.35 6.94
N PHE A 162 -2.19 -0.44 7.13
CA PHE A 162 -1.62 -0.64 8.45
C PHE A 162 -1.03 0.65 9.05
N GLU A 163 -0.33 1.47 8.26
CA GLU A 163 0.24 2.75 8.72
C GLU A 163 -0.84 3.74 9.16
N VAL A 164 -1.92 3.85 8.37
CA VAL A 164 -3.09 4.65 8.75
C VAL A 164 -3.67 4.16 10.07
N LEU A 165 -3.87 2.85 10.21
CA LEU A 165 -4.38 2.25 11.45
C LEU A 165 -3.43 2.48 12.62
N ALA A 166 -2.13 2.26 12.44
CA ALA A 166 -1.10 2.44 13.46
C ALA A 166 -1.01 3.89 13.93
N TYR A 167 -1.08 4.85 13.00
CA TYR A 167 -1.09 6.26 13.35
C TYR A 167 -2.30 6.64 14.18
N LEU A 168 -3.49 6.19 13.80
CA LEU A 168 -4.72 6.40 14.55
C LEU A 168 -4.66 5.77 15.95
N ILE A 169 -4.12 4.55 16.07
CA ILE A 169 -3.95 3.86 17.34
C ILE A 169 -2.97 4.58 18.27
N ASN A 170 -1.88 5.13 17.71
CA ASN A 170 -0.90 5.90 18.48
C ASN A 170 -1.46 7.27 18.94
N ASN A 171 -2.49 7.75 18.25
CA ASN A 171 -3.23 8.97 18.60
C ASN A 171 -4.64 8.66 19.16
N ARG A 172 -4.78 7.53 19.83
CA ARG A 172 -6.06 7.05 20.39
C ARG A 172 -6.74 8.10 21.26
N GLY A 173 -8.05 8.25 21.12
CA GLY A 173 -8.85 9.24 21.85
C GLY A 173 -8.80 10.64 21.25
N ARG A 174 -7.93 10.90 20.27
CA ARG A 174 -7.82 12.18 19.55
C ARG A 174 -8.41 12.07 18.16
N THR A 175 -9.08 13.11 17.69
CA THR A 175 -9.46 13.23 16.29
C THR A 175 -8.25 13.65 15.47
N VAL A 176 -7.93 12.89 14.44
CA VAL A 176 -6.85 13.13 13.47
C VAL A 176 -7.47 13.62 12.18
N SER A 177 -7.03 14.76 11.65
CA SER A 177 -7.53 15.28 10.38
C SER A 177 -7.02 14.46 9.19
N SER A 178 -7.71 14.52 8.06
CA SER A 178 -7.27 13.85 6.83
C SER A 178 -5.90 14.35 6.38
N ASP A 179 -5.64 15.66 6.50
CA ASP A 179 -4.38 16.26 6.09
C ASP A 179 -3.21 15.81 6.98
N GLU A 180 -3.43 15.83 8.31
CA GLU A 180 -2.46 15.31 9.28
C GLU A 180 -2.15 13.83 9.03
N LEU A 181 -3.18 13.03 8.77
CA LEU A 181 -3.03 11.61 8.51
C LEU A 181 -2.28 11.36 7.19
N TYR A 182 -2.57 12.17 6.18
CA TYR A 182 -1.86 12.11 4.91
C TYR A 182 -0.37 12.45 5.08
N GLU A 183 -0.06 13.59 5.68
CA GLU A 183 1.33 14.02 5.90
C GLU A 183 2.10 12.98 6.72
N ALA A 184 1.52 12.45 7.78
CA ALA A 184 2.16 11.46 8.64
C ALA A 184 2.45 10.13 7.95
N VAL A 185 1.56 9.67 7.05
CA VAL A 185 1.65 8.35 6.42
C VAL A 185 2.36 8.39 5.08
N TRP A 186 2.22 9.47 4.31
CA TRP A 186 2.87 9.60 2.99
C TRP A 186 4.15 10.44 3.02
N GLY A 187 4.34 11.26 4.06
CA GLY A 187 5.53 12.13 4.19
C GLY A 187 5.54 13.31 3.23
N GLU A 188 4.40 13.63 2.64
CA GLU A 188 4.22 14.69 1.65
C GLU A 188 3.24 15.74 2.19
N MET A 189 3.39 17.00 1.77
CA MET A 189 2.41 18.03 2.11
C MET A 189 1.05 17.70 1.49
N PRO A 190 -0.05 17.82 2.26
CA PRO A 190 -1.38 17.52 1.74
C PRO A 190 -1.76 18.48 0.61
N LEU A 191 -2.26 17.92 -0.47
CA LEU A 191 -2.89 18.63 -1.58
C LEU A 191 -4.41 18.64 -1.38
N PRO A 192 -5.19 19.49 -2.06
CA PRO A 192 -6.65 19.48 -1.96
C PRO A 192 -7.31 18.11 -2.22
N SER A 193 -6.67 17.24 -3.02
CA SER A 193 -7.11 15.87 -3.30
C SER A 193 -6.64 14.81 -2.30
N SER A 194 -5.73 15.15 -1.39
CA SER A 194 -5.13 14.17 -0.45
C SER A 194 -6.14 13.54 0.51
N GLY A 195 -7.20 14.29 0.85
CA GLY A 195 -8.30 13.79 1.68
C GLY A 195 -9.02 12.57 1.08
N ASN A 196 -9.08 12.48 -0.25
CA ASN A 196 -9.69 11.34 -0.94
C ASN A 196 -8.86 10.07 -0.77
N ASN A 197 -7.52 10.18 -0.80
CA ASN A 197 -6.61 9.04 -0.59
C ASN A 197 -6.79 8.45 0.81
N VAL A 198 -6.82 9.30 1.83
CA VAL A 198 -7.06 8.87 3.21
C VAL A 198 -8.42 8.20 3.33
N THR A 199 -9.46 8.79 2.73
CA THR A 199 -10.84 8.25 2.76
C THR A 199 -10.91 6.85 2.19
N VAL A 200 -10.22 6.58 1.07
CA VAL A 200 -10.18 5.26 0.45
C VAL A 200 -9.52 4.22 1.38
N HIS A 201 -8.40 4.57 2.01
CA HIS A 201 -7.73 3.65 2.95
C HIS A 201 -8.59 3.39 4.20
N ILE A 202 -9.27 4.40 4.70
CA ILE A 202 -10.23 4.24 5.81
C ILE A 202 -11.40 3.32 5.41
N LEU A 203 -11.94 3.48 4.20
CA LEU A 203 -13.01 2.60 3.71
C LEU A 203 -12.54 1.15 3.58
N ASN A 204 -11.35 0.93 3.05
CA ASN A 204 -10.75 -0.40 2.93
C ASN A 204 -10.50 -1.03 4.30
N LEU A 205 -9.92 -0.27 5.24
CA LEU A 205 -9.75 -0.70 6.63
C LEU A 205 -11.09 -1.11 7.25
N ARG A 206 -12.13 -0.31 7.10
CA ARG A 206 -13.46 -0.63 7.62
C ARG A 206 -14.02 -1.91 7.02
N ARG A 207 -13.87 -2.13 5.72
CA ARG A 207 -14.32 -3.37 5.06
C ARG A 207 -13.65 -4.62 5.63
N ARG A 208 -12.40 -4.50 6.09
CA ARG A 208 -11.63 -5.62 6.65
C ARG A 208 -11.84 -5.80 8.16
N LEU A 209 -11.91 -4.69 8.89
CA LEU A 209 -11.90 -4.68 10.35
C LEU A 209 -13.28 -4.64 10.99
N GLU A 210 -14.24 -3.96 10.37
CA GLU A 210 -15.57 -3.79 10.94
C GLU A 210 -16.51 -4.94 10.59
N ASP A 211 -17.45 -5.23 11.47
CA ASP A 211 -18.56 -6.15 11.16
C ASP A 211 -19.59 -5.46 10.27
N ASN A 212 -19.77 -4.15 10.46
CA ASN A 212 -20.57 -3.31 9.60
C ASN A 212 -19.78 -2.04 9.23
N PRO A 213 -19.20 -1.96 8.02
CA PRO A 213 -18.44 -0.80 7.56
C PRO A 213 -19.23 0.52 7.54
N SER A 214 -20.56 0.46 7.45
CA SER A 214 -21.42 1.65 7.47
C SER A 214 -21.71 2.16 8.88
N SER A 215 -21.44 1.34 9.92
CA SER A 215 -21.56 1.70 11.32
C SER A 215 -20.28 1.29 12.08
N PRO A 216 -19.15 1.95 11.77
CA PRO A 216 -17.84 1.54 12.25
C PRO A 216 -17.65 1.77 13.74
N LYS A 217 -17.05 0.78 14.43
CA LYS A 217 -16.73 0.82 15.85
C LYS A 217 -15.24 1.05 16.11
N ALA A 218 -14.37 0.52 15.24
CA ALA A 218 -12.92 0.64 15.39
C ALA A 218 -12.41 2.00 14.91
N ILE A 219 -12.85 2.46 13.73
CA ILE A 219 -12.41 3.74 13.16
C ILE A 219 -13.64 4.60 12.90
N ARG A 220 -13.89 5.58 13.76
CA ARG A 220 -15.05 6.47 13.65
C ARG A 220 -14.72 7.71 12.81
N THR A 221 -15.72 8.23 12.09
CA THR A 221 -15.65 9.56 11.45
C THR A 221 -16.15 10.61 12.40
N VAL A 222 -15.35 11.65 12.60
CA VAL A 222 -15.76 12.88 13.26
C VAL A 222 -16.02 13.92 12.18
N TRP A 223 -17.29 14.12 11.85
CA TRP A 223 -17.72 14.93 10.72
C TRP A 223 -17.07 16.32 10.71
N GLY A 224 -16.52 16.70 9.56
CA GLY A 224 -15.83 17.96 9.36
C GLY A 224 -14.47 18.09 10.08
N LYS A 225 -14.00 17.03 10.78
CA LYS A 225 -12.75 17.09 11.55
C LYS A 225 -11.76 15.98 11.18
N GLY A 226 -12.24 14.76 10.84
CA GLY A 226 -11.37 13.65 10.49
C GLY A 226 -11.80 12.30 11.07
N TYR A 227 -10.84 11.51 11.56
CA TYR A 227 -11.04 10.15 12.04
C TYR A 227 -10.51 9.97 13.46
N GLN A 228 -11.09 9.01 14.17
CA GLN A 228 -10.73 8.72 15.56
C GLN A 228 -10.86 7.22 15.84
N VAL A 229 -9.93 6.71 16.65
CA VAL A 229 -9.94 5.39 17.28
C VAL A 229 -10.06 5.59 18.79
N ASP A 230 -10.97 4.83 19.44
CA ASP A 230 -11.19 4.88 20.91
C ASP A 230 -10.55 3.69 21.62
#